data_e9135d25444899938eba6b7a8a24e3a5
#
_entry.id   e9135d25444899938eba6b7a8a24e3a5
#
_cell.length_a   1.000
_cell.length_b   1.000
_cell.length_c   1.000
_cell.angle_alpha   90.00
_cell.angle_beta   90.00
_cell.angle_gamma   90.00
#
_symmetry.space_group_name_H-M   'P 1'
#
loop_
_entity.id
_entity.type
_entity.pdbx_description
1 polymer ?
#
loop_
_entity_poly.entity_id
_entity_poly.type
_entity_poly.pdbx_seq_one_letter_code
_entity_poly.pdbx_strand_id
1 'polypeptide(L)'
;MYPEYVNKLISISSGYKLSTLQTLHNLEQAYILDLGRESNNRNSEYLSLARMVAHKTYISLELLSNRAKSETLYDDDLIKGFLSTPQESYMMHQGEKFIERFTPESYLSIIKGWQNFKIEQEDLNKLKDIETLVISVDSDVCFYPDEQKEFLAVLNNHEIKTTYTTINSTKGHDSFLLEPELFEDTLKNFL
;
A
#
# COMPACT_ATOMS: atom_id res chain seq x y z
N MET A 1 0.63 -18.51 -13.54
CA MET A 1 1.25 -18.94 -12.27
C MET A 1 2.11 -20.17 -12.50
N TYR A 2 3.19 -20.29 -11.72
CA TYR A 2 4.17 -21.38 -11.78
C TYR A 2 4.32 -22.01 -10.40
N PRO A 3 3.29 -22.72 -9.90
CA PRO A 3 3.26 -23.28 -8.55
C PRO A 3 4.37 -24.32 -8.30
N GLU A 4 4.86 -24.97 -9.35
CA GLU A 4 5.93 -25.96 -9.28
C GLU A 4 7.27 -25.42 -8.77
N TYR A 5 7.43 -24.09 -8.72
CA TYR A 5 8.62 -23.43 -8.16
C TYR A 5 8.43 -22.91 -6.73
N VAL A 6 7.25 -23.13 -6.14
CA VAL A 6 6.89 -22.55 -4.84
C VAL A 6 6.50 -23.66 -3.86
N ASN A 7 7.21 -23.81 -2.78
CA ASN A 7 6.89 -24.76 -1.71
C ASN A 7 5.96 -24.17 -0.65
N LYS A 8 6.17 -22.90 -0.32
CA LYS A 8 5.40 -22.15 0.68
C LYS A 8 5.16 -20.74 0.17
N LEU A 9 3.99 -20.19 0.48
CA LEU A 9 3.60 -18.82 0.12
C LEU A 9 3.38 -18.00 1.39
N ILE A 10 3.96 -16.81 1.46
CA ILE A 10 3.72 -15.85 2.54
C ILE A 10 3.13 -14.59 1.94
N SER A 11 1.93 -14.24 2.39
CA SER A 11 1.23 -13.01 2.02
C SER A 11 1.20 -12.09 3.24
N ILE A 12 1.84 -10.93 3.15
CA ILE A 12 1.91 -9.93 4.22
C ILE A 12 1.17 -8.69 3.74
N SER A 13 0.13 -8.28 4.47
CA SER A 13 -0.63 -7.06 4.18
C SER A 13 -0.91 -6.89 2.68
N SER A 14 -1.47 -7.92 2.05
CA SER A 14 -1.76 -7.96 0.62
C SER A 14 -3.06 -8.70 0.34
N GLY A 15 -3.51 -8.76 -0.90
CA GLY A 15 -4.78 -9.38 -1.25
C GLY A 15 -4.74 -10.13 -2.58
N TYR A 16 -5.83 -10.82 -2.91
CA TYR A 16 -6.01 -11.54 -4.17
C TYR A 16 -6.68 -10.70 -5.27
N LYS A 17 -7.21 -9.55 -4.89
CA LYS A 17 -7.81 -8.52 -5.76
C LYS A 17 -7.74 -7.18 -5.07
N LEU A 18 -8.00 -6.10 -5.79
CA LEU A 18 -8.20 -4.79 -5.18
C LEU A 18 -9.57 -4.71 -4.49
N SER A 19 -9.61 -4.02 -3.36
CA SER A 19 -10.84 -3.56 -2.76
C SER A 19 -11.44 -2.36 -3.51
N THR A 20 -12.67 -2.02 -3.19
CA THR A 20 -13.32 -0.83 -3.75
C THR A 20 -12.53 0.44 -3.41
N LEU A 21 -12.06 0.57 -2.16
CA LEU A 21 -11.31 1.75 -1.74
C LEU A 21 -9.98 1.88 -2.48
N GLN A 22 -9.22 0.79 -2.61
CA GLN A 22 -7.97 0.77 -3.37
C GLN A 22 -8.19 1.12 -4.84
N THR A 23 -9.25 0.59 -5.45
CA THR A 23 -9.65 0.92 -6.83
C THR A 23 -9.91 2.41 -7.01
N LEU A 24 -10.65 3.03 -6.07
CA LEU A 24 -10.94 4.46 -6.11
C LEU A 24 -9.70 5.31 -5.88
N HIS A 25 -8.85 4.96 -4.92
CA HIS A 25 -7.57 5.65 -4.69
C HIS A 25 -6.65 5.57 -5.92
N ASN A 26 -6.59 4.42 -6.58
CA ASN A 26 -5.81 4.27 -7.81
C ASN A 26 -6.37 5.12 -8.95
N LEU A 27 -7.70 5.20 -9.07
CA LEU A 27 -8.36 6.06 -10.06
C LEU A 27 -8.00 7.53 -9.83
N GLU A 28 -8.10 8.01 -8.58
CA GLU A 28 -7.76 9.40 -8.23
C GLU A 28 -6.33 9.73 -8.63
N GLN A 29 -5.38 8.88 -8.27
CA GLN A 29 -3.97 9.06 -8.60
C GLN A 29 -3.71 9.03 -10.11
N ALA A 30 -4.30 8.06 -10.81
CA ALA A 30 -4.15 7.95 -12.26
C ALA A 30 -4.73 9.17 -12.99
N TYR A 31 -5.88 9.68 -12.53
CA TYR A 31 -6.51 10.85 -13.09
C TYR A 31 -5.69 12.13 -12.84
N ILE A 32 -5.13 12.29 -11.65
CA ILE A 32 -4.21 13.38 -11.32
C ILE A 32 -3.02 13.38 -12.30
N LEU A 33 -2.41 12.22 -12.54
CA LEU A 33 -1.28 12.11 -13.47
C LEU A 33 -1.67 12.38 -14.91
N ASP A 34 -2.88 12.00 -15.32
CA ASP A 34 -3.39 12.26 -16.66
C ASP A 34 -3.60 13.76 -16.89
N LEU A 35 -4.19 14.47 -15.94
CA LEU A 35 -4.30 15.94 -15.96
C LEU A 35 -2.92 16.61 -16.08
N GLY A 36 -1.91 16.05 -15.43
CA GLY A 36 -0.53 16.53 -15.51
C GLY A 36 0.06 16.45 -16.91
N ARG A 37 -0.30 15.46 -17.70
CA ARG A 37 0.18 15.29 -19.09
C ARG A 37 -0.28 16.39 -20.03
N GLU A 38 -1.46 16.95 -19.78
CA GLU A 38 -2.04 18.01 -20.59
C GLU A 38 -1.49 19.40 -20.18
N SER A 39 -0.84 19.49 -19.02
CA SER A 39 -0.32 20.75 -18.51
C SER A 39 1.17 20.90 -18.85
N ASN A 40 1.50 21.90 -19.65
CA ASN A 40 2.88 22.22 -20.03
C ASN A 40 3.77 22.44 -18.79
N ASN A 41 4.78 21.56 -18.59
CA ASN A 41 5.87 21.66 -17.60
C ASN A 41 5.50 21.49 -16.12
N ARG A 42 4.32 20.93 -15.76
CA ARG A 42 3.94 20.71 -14.34
C ARG A 42 3.83 19.24 -13.94
N ASN A 43 4.39 18.33 -14.71
CA ASN A 43 4.28 16.88 -14.47
C ASN A 43 4.76 16.44 -13.07
N SER A 44 5.79 17.09 -12.52
CA SER A 44 6.32 16.80 -11.19
C SER A 44 5.34 17.19 -10.07
N GLU A 45 4.62 18.31 -10.22
CA GLU A 45 3.63 18.75 -9.25
C GLU A 45 2.46 17.77 -9.16
N TYR A 46 1.98 17.27 -10.31
CA TYR A 46 0.92 16.27 -10.36
C TYR A 46 1.38 14.92 -9.79
N LEU A 47 2.64 14.53 -10.01
CA LEU A 47 3.22 13.35 -9.39
C LEU A 47 3.32 13.50 -7.86
N SER A 48 3.76 14.65 -7.38
CA SER A 48 3.76 14.99 -5.96
C SER A 48 2.35 14.88 -5.35
N LEU A 49 1.35 15.46 -6.02
CA LEU A 49 -0.04 15.39 -5.57
C LEU A 49 -0.58 13.96 -5.54
N ALA A 50 -0.33 13.16 -6.57
CA ALA A 50 -0.72 11.75 -6.60
C ALA A 50 -0.09 10.97 -5.43
N ARG A 51 1.20 11.22 -5.12
CA ARG A 51 1.86 10.64 -3.95
C ARG A 51 1.21 11.04 -2.63
N MET A 52 0.81 12.29 -2.49
CA MET A 52 0.13 12.78 -1.27
C MET A 52 -1.20 12.05 -1.04
N VAL A 53 -1.95 11.74 -2.11
CA VAL A 53 -3.16 10.92 -2.03
C VAL A 53 -2.85 9.53 -1.49
N ALA A 54 -1.83 8.85 -2.03
CA ALA A 54 -1.43 7.51 -1.63
C ALA A 54 -0.86 7.44 -0.21
N HIS A 55 -0.07 8.43 0.18
CA HIS A 55 0.71 8.39 1.43
C HIS A 55 -0.14 8.23 2.69
N LYS A 56 -1.39 8.67 2.65
CA LYS A 56 -2.34 8.55 3.77
C LYS A 56 -2.68 7.11 4.14
N THR A 57 -2.44 6.14 3.27
CA THR A 57 -2.79 4.73 3.49
C THR A 57 -1.60 3.86 3.90
N TYR A 58 -0.35 4.33 3.77
CA TYR A 58 0.83 3.51 4.01
C TYR A 58 1.23 3.43 5.49
N ILE A 59 0.91 4.46 6.26
CA ILE A 59 1.18 4.49 7.69
C ILE A 59 -0.11 4.73 8.46
N SER A 60 -0.17 4.28 9.71
CA SER A 60 -1.34 4.53 10.55
C SER A 60 -1.56 6.02 10.80
N LEU A 61 -2.80 6.42 11.09
CA LEU A 61 -3.14 7.81 11.43
C LEU A 61 -2.39 8.28 12.69
N GLU A 62 -2.15 7.40 13.64
CA GLU A 62 -1.36 7.69 14.83
C GLU A 62 0.09 8.05 14.47
N LEU A 63 0.74 7.20 13.66
CA LEU A 63 2.10 7.46 13.22
C LEU A 63 2.19 8.72 12.36
N LEU A 64 1.23 8.94 11.45
CA LEU A 64 1.14 10.15 10.64
C LEU A 64 1.03 11.39 11.52
N SER A 65 0.16 11.38 12.52
CA SER A 65 -0.01 12.47 13.48
C SER A 65 1.26 12.74 14.28
N ASN A 66 1.99 11.68 14.66
CA ASN A 66 3.23 11.82 15.43
C ASN A 66 4.38 12.38 14.60
N ARG A 67 4.53 11.95 13.34
CA ARG A 67 5.56 12.47 12.43
C ARG A 67 5.31 13.92 12.03
N ALA A 68 4.07 14.34 11.96
CA ALA A 68 3.65 15.66 11.51
C ALA A 68 3.55 16.70 12.64
N LYS A 69 4.15 16.48 13.82
CA LYS A 69 3.96 17.35 14.98
C LYS A 69 5.01 18.47 15.13
N SER A 70 6.18 18.32 14.52
CA SER A 70 7.32 19.06 15.05
C SER A 70 7.58 20.40 14.38
N GLU A 71 7.64 20.48 13.07
CA GLU A 71 8.05 21.73 12.40
C GLU A 71 7.45 21.82 10.99
N THR A 72 7.30 23.03 10.48
CA THR A 72 7.00 23.30 9.08
C THR A 72 8.24 23.00 8.26
N LEU A 73 8.20 21.94 7.46
CA LEU A 73 9.31 21.47 6.62
C LEU A 73 9.26 22.06 5.20
N TYR A 74 8.16 22.70 4.86
CA TYR A 74 7.86 23.16 3.52
C TYR A 74 7.26 24.57 3.58
N ASP A 75 7.83 25.50 2.85
CA ASP A 75 7.37 26.88 2.72
C ASP A 75 7.30 27.23 1.23
N ASP A 76 6.11 27.10 0.64
CA ASP A 76 5.85 27.41 -0.77
C ASP A 76 4.83 28.54 -0.90
N ASP A 77 5.15 29.50 -1.75
CA ASP A 77 4.30 30.64 -2.03
C ASP A 77 2.99 30.29 -2.74
N LEU A 78 2.95 29.16 -3.49
CA LEU A 78 1.77 28.73 -4.24
C LEU A 78 0.56 28.41 -3.34
N ILE A 79 0.81 27.89 -2.15
CA ILE A 79 -0.22 27.50 -1.18
C ILE A 79 -0.07 28.21 0.16
N LYS A 80 0.68 29.30 0.19
CA LYS A 80 0.97 30.07 1.39
C LYS A 80 -0.25 30.46 2.22
N GLY A 81 -1.41 30.61 1.60
CA GLY A 81 -2.67 30.87 2.30
C GLY A 81 -3.31 29.62 2.95
N PHE A 82 -2.79 28.43 2.69
CA PHE A 82 -3.34 27.15 3.15
C PHE A 82 -2.40 26.38 4.07
N LEU A 83 -1.07 26.51 3.87
CA LEU A 83 -0.08 25.85 4.72
C LEU A 83 0.04 26.57 6.05
N SER A 84 -0.66 26.09 7.04
CA SER A 84 -0.63 26.67 8.39
C SER A 84 -0.28 25.65 9.47
N THR A 85 -0.19 24.35 9.12
CA THR A 85 0.03 23.28 10.09
C THR A 85 1.23 22.39 9.71
N PRO A 86 1.89 21.80 10.72
CA PRO A 86 2.96 20.81 10.46
C PRO A 86 2.49 19.60 9.61
N GLN A 87 1.22 19.23 9.71
CA GLN A 87 0.63 18.12 8.95
C GLN A 87 0.59 18.42 7.45
N GLU A 88 0.18 19.62 7.07
CA GLU A 88 0.16 20.07 5.67
C GLU A 88 1.58 20.11 5.12
N SER A 89 2.50 20.73 5.87
CA SER A 89 3.91 20.79 5.52
C SER A 89 4.55 19.40 5.37
N TYR A 90 4.28 18.47 6.28
CA TYR A 90 4.75 17.10 6.19
C TYR A 90 4.29 16.41 4.92
N MET A 91 3.02 16.56 4.56
CA MET A 91 2.45 15.92 3.38
C MET A 91 3.08 16.47 2.08
N MET A 92 3.27 17.79 1.99
CA MET A 92 3.94 18.42 0.87
C MET A 92 5.37 17.89 0.70
N HIS A 93 6.12 17.82 1.79
CA HIS A 93 7.48 17.28 1.78
C HIS A 93 7.54 15.81 1.30
N GLN A 94 6.55 14.97 1.68
CA GLN A 94 6.48 13.59 1.19
C GLN A 94 6.21 13.52 -0.32
N GLY A 95 5.41 14.43 -0.84
CA GLY A 95 5.17 14.56 -2.28
C GLY A 95 6.45 14.94 -3.02
N GLU A 96 7.20 15.94 -2.52
CA GLU A 96 8.45 16.40 -3.13
C GLU A 96 9.54 15.33 -3.13
N LYS A 97 9.76 14.66 -2.01
CA LYS A 97 10.71 13.54 -1.97
C LYS A 97 10.41 12.44 -2.98
N PHE A 98 9.15 12.27 -3.34
CA PHE A 98 8.75 11.22 -4.26
C PHE A 98 9.18 11.50 -5.70
N ILE A 99 9.13 12.75 -6.16
CA ILE A 99 9.52 13.15 -7.51
C ILE A 99 11.03 13.00 -7.78
N GLU A 100 11.85 12.89 -6.73
CA GLU A 100 13.27 12.59 -6.87
C GLU A 100 13.55 11.15 -7.34
N ARG A 101 12.59 10.24 -7.15
CA ARG A 101 12.74 8.79 -7.36
C ARG A 101 11.88 8.24 -8.49
N PHE A 102 10.76 8.90 -8.79
CA PHE A 102 9.77 8.40 -9.75
C PHE A 102 9.48 9.44 -10.82
N THR A 103 9.16 8.95 -12.01
CA THR A 103 8.53 9.76 -13.06
C THR A 103 7.02 9.47 -13.10
N PRO A 104 6.19 10.38 -13.65
CA PRO A 104 4.76 10.14 -13.82
C PRO A 104 4.46 8.84 -14.58
N GLU A 105 5.25 8.53 -15.61
CA GLU A 105 5.07 7.33 -16.45
C GLU A 105 5.38 6.06 -15.68
N SER A 106 6.48 6.04 -14.91
CA SER A 106 6.85 4.87 -14.09
C SER A 106 5.82 4.61 -13.01
N TYR A 107 5.35 5.67 -12.36
CA TYR A 107 4.33 5.55 -11.32
C TYR A 107 2.96 5.11 -11.89
N LEU A 108 2.54 5.69 -13.00
CA LEU A 108 1.31 5.27 -13.68
C LEU A 108 1.37 3.81 -14.13
N SER A 109 2.54 3.32 -14.55
CA SER A 109 2.72 1.91 -14.91
C SER A 109 2.50 0.98 -13.72
N ILE A 110 2.99 1.37 -12.53
CA ILE A 110 2.75 0.63 -11.29
C ILE A 110 1.27 0.62 -10.93
N ILE A 111 0.60 1.78 -10.96
CA ILE A 111 -0.83 1.91 -10.68
C ILE A 111 -1.64 1.03 -11.64
N LYS A 112 -1.35 1.05 -12.94
CA LYS A 112 -2.01 0.21 -13.94
C LYS A 112 -1.81 -1.28 -13.70
N GLY A 113 -0.59 -1.69 -13.34
CA GLY A 113 -0.29 -3.07 -12.98
C GLY A 113 -1.12 -3.52 -11.78
N TRP A 114 -1.17 -2.68 -10.75
CA TRP A 114 -1.97 -2.96 -9.56
C TRP A 114 -3.47 -2.97 -9.88
N GLN A 115 -3.99 -1.97 -10.60
CA GLN A 115 -5.41 -1.87 -10.96
C GLN A 115 -5.94 -3.11 -11.71
N ASN A 116 -5.07 -3.77 -12.47
CA ASN A 116 -5.41 -4.99 -13.19
C ASN A 116 -5.10 -6.28 -12.43
N PHE A 117 -4.57 -6.16 -11.19
CA PHE A 117 -4.22 -7.34 -10.41
C PHE A 117 -5.47 -8.02 -9.86
N LYS A 118 -5.60 -9.29 -10.22
CA LYS A 118 -6.61 -10.20 -9.69
C LYS A 118 -6.12 -11.63 -9.83
N ILE A 119 -6.28 -12.42 -8.79
CA ILE A 119 -6.08 -13.87 -8.85
C ILE A 119 -7.41 -14.51 -9.24
N GLU A 120 -7.44 -15.21 -10.37
CA GLU A 120 -8.64 -15.89 -10.82
C GLU A 120 -8.82 -17.22 -10.09
N GLN A 121 -10.05 -17.74 -10.08
CA GLN A 121 -10.40 -19.00 -9.39
C GLN A 121 -9.56 -20.20 -9.88
N GLU A 122 -9.27 -20.24 -11.18
CA GLU A 122 -8.42 -21.28 -11.77
C GLU A 122 -6.99 -21.23 -11.24
N ASP A 123 -6.48 -20.04 -10.96
CA ASP A 123 -5.14 -19.86 -10.39
C ASP A 123 -5.10 -20.25 -8.91
N LEU A 124 -6.17 -20.00 -8.15
CA LEU A 124 -6.29 -20.45 -6.76
C LEU A 124 -6.26 -21.99 -6.68
N ASN A 125 -6.91 -22.68 -7.61
CA ASN A 125 -6.86 -24.14 -7.67
C ASN A 125 -5.45 -24.72 -7.84
N LYS A 126 -4.54 -23.97 -8.46
CA LYS A 126 -3.13 -24.36 -8.62
C LYS A 126 -2.32 -24.27 -7.32
N LEU A 127 -2.85 -23.60 -6.30
CA LEU A 127 -2.19 -23.40 -5.01
C LEU A 127 -2.55 -24.47 -3.96
N LYS A 128 -3.35 -25.49 -4.28
CA LYS A 128 -3.85 -26.49 -3.33
C LYS A 128 -2.75 -27.20 -2.55
N ASP A 129 -1.62 -27.47 -3.19
CA ASP A 129 -0.48 -28.16 -2.58
C ASP A 129 0.54 -27.21 -1.94
N ILE A 130 0.26 -25.91 -1.95
CA ILE A 130 1.17 -24.88 -1.42
C ILE A 130 0.65 -24.43 -0.06
N GLU A 131 1.44 -24.68 0.98
CA GLU A 131 1.17 -24.16 2.31
C GLU A 131 1.28 -22.64 2.31
N THR A 132 0.22 -21.95 2.77
CA THR A 132 0.12 -20.49 2.70
C THR A 132 0.03 -19.87 4.10
N LEU A 133 0.82 -18.84 4.34
CA LEU A 133 0.72 -17.98 5.52
C LEU A 133 0.17 -16.61 5.10
N VAL A 134 -0.91 -16.17 5.74
CA VAL A 134 -1.47 -14.83 5.57
C VAL A 134 -1.21 -14.05 6.86
N ILE A 135 -0.50 -12.93 6.74
CA ILE A 135 -0.19 -12.01 7.84
C ILE A 135 -0.94 -10.71 7.61
N SER A 136 -1.79 -10.35 8.55
CA SER A 136 -2.49 -9.08 8.65
C SER A 136 -1.79 -8.17 9.66
N VAL A 137 -1.94 -6.86 9.51
CA VAL A 137 -1.55 -5.85 10.51
C VAL A 137 -2.80 -5.14 10.98
N ASP A 138 -3.00 -5.04 12.29
CA ASP A 138 -4.26 -4.55 12.88
C ASP A 138 -4.56 -3.07 12.58
N SER A 139 -3.52 -2.24 12.40
CA SER A 139 -3.62 -0.83 12.07
C SER A 139 -3.49 -0.51 10.57
N ASP A 140 -3.44 -1.54 9.70
CA ASP A 140 -3.32 -1.35 8.26
C ASP A 140 -4.62 -0.77 7.66
N VAL A 141 -4.49 0.40 7.04
CA VAL A 141 -5.59 1.09 6.34
C VAL A 141 -5.43 1.07 4.81
N CYS A 142 -4.36 0.43 4.31
CA CYS A 142 -4.16 0.15 2.89
C CYS A 142 -4.77 -1.20 2.51
N PHE A 143 -4.50 -2.23 3.31
CA PHE A 143 -5.09 -3.56 3.24
C PHE A 143 -5.74 -3.90 4.59
N TYR A 144 -6.98 -3.53 4.75
CA TYR A 144 -7.71 -3.68 6.01
C TYR A 144 -7.71 -5.13 6.53
N PRO A 145 -7.66 -5.33 7.86
CA PRO A 145 -7.73 -6.67 8.45
C PRO A 145 -8.92 -7.50 8.00
N ASP A 146 -10.07 -6.87 7.74
CA ASP A 146 -11.26 -7.59 7.26
C ASP A 146 -11.11 -8.07 5.82
N GLU A 147 -10.38 -7.34 4.96
CA GLU A 147 -10.02 -7.81 3.61
C GLU A 147 -9.07 -9.02 3.67
N GLN A 148 -8.16 -9.06 4.66
CA GLN A 148 -7.28 -10.20 4.91
C GLN A 148 -8.08 -11.43 5.36
N LYS A 149 -9.12 -11.27 6.17
CA LYS A 149 -10.03 -12.35 6.56
C LYS A 149 -10.89 -12.82 5.37
N GLU A 150 -11.32 -11.91 4.50
CA GLU A 150 -11.99 -12.28 3.24
C GLU A 150 -11.05 -13.14 2.37
N PHE A 151 -9.80 -12.74 2.22
CA PHE A 151 -8.80 -13.51 1.48
C PHE A 151 -8.58 -14.90 2.11
N LEU A 152 -8.43 -14.98 3.44
CA LEU A 152 -8.36 -16.26 4.16
C LEU A 152 -9.56 -17.15 3.84
N ALA A 153 -10.78 -16.59 3.87
CA ALA A 153 -12.00 -17.36 3.55
C ALA A 153 -11.98 -17.89 2.11
N VAL A 154 -11.47 -17.09 1.15
CA VAL A 154 -11.31 -17.54 -0.24
C VAL A 154 -10.32 -18.68 -0.33
N LEU A 155 -9.16 -18.59 0.32
CA LEU A 155 -8.16 -19.69 0.33
C LEU A 155 -8.72 -20.98 0.93
N ASN A 156 -9.43 -20.88 2.06
CA ASN A 156 -10.06 -22.01 2.72
C ASN A 156 -11.15 -22.67 1.85
N ASN A 157 -11.96 -21.87 1.15
CA ASN A 157 -12.97 -22.39 0.22
C ASN A 157 -12.37 -23.16 -0.98
N HIS A 158 -11.10 -22.89 -1.29
CA HIS A 158 -10.32 -23.62 -2.29
C HIS A 158 -9.49 -24.77 -1.71
N GLU A 159 -9.71 -25.11 -0.43
CA GLU A 159 -9.00 -26.18 0.28
C GLU A 159 -7.47 -25.98 0.34
N ILE A 160 -7.01 -24.74 0.29
CA ILE A 160 -5.60 -24.38 0.41
C ILE A 160 -5.23 -24.39 1.90
N LYS A 161 -4.21 -25.16 2.28
CA LYS A 161 -3.70 -25.20 3.67
C LYS A 161 -3.18 -23.83 4.06
N THR A 162 -3.93 -23.11 4.88
CA THR A 162 -3.64 -21.71 5.22
C THR A 162 -3.52 -21.51 6.72
N THR A 163 -2.43 -20.84 7.13
CA THR A 163 -2.24 -20.28 8.47
C THR A 163 -2.50 -18.77 8.41
N TYR A 164 -3.20 -18.23 9.40
CA TYR A 164 -3.47 -16.80 9.51
C TYR A 164 -2.98 -16.25 10.83
N THR A 165 -2.36 -15.09 10.80
CA THR A 165 -1.98 -14.35 12.01
C THR A 165 -2.19 -12.85 11.82
N THR A 166 -2.39 -12.14 12.94
CA THR A 166 -2.46 -10.68 12.97
C THR A 166 -1.30 -10.15 13.80
N ILE A 167 -0.52 -9.25 13.24
CA ILE A 167 0.52 -8.51 13.94
C ILE A 167 -0.08 -7.24 14.52
N ASN A 168 0.17 -6.99 15.80
CA ASN A 168 -0.24 -5.76 16.46
C ASN A 168 0.88 -4.72 16.27
N SER A 169 0.60 -3.67 15.54
CA SER A 169 1.53 -2.56 15.27
C SER A 169 0.77 -1.24 15.15
N THR A 170 1.36 -0.16 15.61
CA THR A 170 0.83 1.20 15.40
C THR A 170 1.38 1.87 14.13
N LYS A 171 2.12 1.14 13.27
CA LYS A 171 2.79 1.71 12.09
C LYS A 171 1.98 1.61 10.81
N GLY A 172 0.87 0.86 10.79
CA GLY A 172 0.04 0.67 9.61
C GLY A 172 0.63 -0.31 8.60
N HIS A 173 0.35 -0.08 7.31
CA HIS A 173 0.80 -0.94 6.23
C HIS A 173 2.32 -1.15 6.21
N ASP A 174 3.08 -0.09 6.43
CA ASP A 174 4.55 -0.15 6.39
C ASP A 174 5.18 -0.83 7.62
N SER A 175 4.42 -1.40 8.54
CA SER A 175 4.95 -2.05 9.77
C SER A 175 5.98 -3.13 9.48
N PHE A 176 5.82 -3.93 8.41
CA PHE A 176 6.78 -4.97 8.03
C PHE A 176 8.13 -4.42 7.58
N LEU A 177 8.20 -3.12 7.22
CA LEU A 177 9.43 -2.40 6.92
C LEU A 177 10.00 -1.67 8.14
N LEU A 178 9.13 -1.21 9.04
CA LEU A 178 9.49 -0.33 10.16
C LEU A 178 9.74 -1.11 11.46
N GLU A 179 9.13 -2.28 11.62
CA GLU A 179 9.18 -3.15 12.80
C GLU A 179 9.30 -4.62 12.36
N PRO A 180 10.32 -4.99 11.54
CA PRO A 180 10.46 -6.36 11.01
C PRO A 180 10.57 -7.42 12.12
N GLU A 181 11.05 -7.05 13.30
CA GLU A 181 11.15 -7.92 14.47
C GLU A 181 9.80 -8.48 14.92
N LEU A 182 8.69 -7.78 14.71
CA LEU A 182 7.35 -8.28 15.05
C LEU A 182 6.91 -9.48 14.18
N PHE A 183 7.51 -9.64 13.02
CA PHE A 183 7.20 -10.70 12.07
C PHE A 183 8.11 -11.92 12.21
N GLU A 184 9.25 -11.77 12.86
CA GLU A 184 10.35 -12.74 12.86
C GLU A 184 9.92 -14.12 13.37
N ASP A 185 9.29 -14.20 14.55
CA ASP A 185 8.86 -15.47 15.12
C ASP A 185 7.80 -16.17 14.27
N THR A 186 6.84 -15.41 13.73
CA THR A 186 5.82 -15.93 12.83
C THR A 186 6.42 -16.52 11.56
N LEU A 187 7.39 -15.83 10.97
CA LEU A 187 8.10 -16.27 9.77
C LEU A 187 8.95 -17.50 10.04
N LYS A 188 9.74 -17.51 11.13
CA LYS A 188 10.59 -18.67 11.54
C LYS A 188 9.77 -19.93 11.80
N ASN A 189 8.61 -19.79 12.44
CA ASN A 189 7.75 -20.93 12.74
C ASN A 189 7.07 -21.51 11.50
N PHE A 190 6.88 -20.70 10.47
CA PHE A 190 6.26 -21.13 9.23
C PHE A 190 7.28 -21.72 8.25
N LEU A 191 8.48 -21.19 8.17
CA LEU A 191 9.54 -21.64 7.25
C LEU A 191 10.20 -22.94 7.73
#